data_990754b94a858f8d6b9cc9f50b10e479
#
_entry.id   990754b94a858f8d6b9cc9f50b10e479
#
_cell.length_a   1.000
_cell.length_b   1.000
_cell.length_c   1.000
_cell.angle_alpha   90.00
_cell.angle_beta   90.00
_cell.angle_gamma   90.00
#
_symmetry.space_group_name_H-M   'P 1'
#
loop_
_entity.id
_entity.type
_entity.pdbx_description
1 polymer ?
#
loop_
_entity_poly.entity_id
_entity_poly.type
_entity_poly.pdbx_seq_one_letter_code
_entity_poly.pdbx_strand_id
1 'polypeptide(L)'
;FRIARPDAQIALPEVKIGILPGAGGTQRLTRLIGQARALELILMGQVVGPQDAARLGMVNACVNVPVLPAALAWAARIAAQSPKAIAHVKRLVRQAHEMPLEQGLAIERTLFCDLMVSEDGIALMHEMNQGRLQITGELSGD
;
A
#
# COMPACT_ATOMS: atom_id res chain seq x y z
N PHE A 1 -3.10 0.22 -4.40
CA PHE A 1 -2.09 1.22 -4.73
C PHE A 1 -2.72 2.50 -5.26
N ARG A 2 -2.03 3.62 -5.05
CA ARG A 2 -2.44 4.94 -5.52
C ARG A 2 -1.26 5.56 -6.27
N ILE A 3 -1.50 5.94 -7.51
CA ILE A 3 -0.51 6.58 -8.38
C ILE A 3 -1.07 7.93 -8.80
N ALA A 4 -0.32 8.99 -8.61
CA ALA A 4 -0.73 10.36 -8.89
C ALA A 4 -0.04 10.93 -10.13
N ARG A 5 -0.71 11.87 -10.80
CA ARG A 5 -0.13 12.73 -11.83
C ARG A 5 0.59 13.92 -11.16
N PRO A 6 1.51 14.59 -11.85
CA PRO A 6 2.24 15.75 -11.30
C PRO A 6 1.34 16.95 -10.98
N ASP A 7 0.18 17.05 -11.61
CA ASP A 7 -0.82 18.10 -11.43
C ASP A 7 -1.95 17.72 -10.45
N ALA A 8 -1.88 16.54 -9.83
CA ALA A 8 -2.88 16.11 -8.86
C ALA A 8 -2.84 16.96 -7.59
N GLN A 9 -4.01 17.17 -6.99
CA GLN A 9 -4.15 17.84 -5.71
C GLN A 9 -5.03 16.99 -4.79
N ILE A 10 -4.61 16.85 -3.54
CA ILE A 10 -5.33 16.10 -2.51
C ILE A 10 -5.62 17.04 -1.35
N ALA A 11 -6.87 17.13 -0.94
CA ALA A 11 -7.28 17.94 0.21
C ALA A 11 -8.47 17.34 0.94
N LEU A 12 -8.62 17.70 2.21
CA LEU A 12 -9.82 17.51 3.03
C LEU A 12 -10.16 18.87 3.66
N PRO A 13 -10.74 19.83 2.89
CA PRO A 13 -10.91 21.20 3.32
C PRO A 13 -12.24 21.46 4.07
N GLU A 14 -12.97 20.44 4.44
CA GLU A 14 -14.34 20.50 4.97
C GLU A 14 -14.47 21.40 6.20
N VAL A 15 -13.42 21.49 7.01
CA VAL A 15 -13.40 22.38 8.21
C VAL A 15 -13.56 23.87 7.85
N LYS A 16 -13.18 24.28 6.63
CA LYS A 16 -13.31 25.66 6.17
C LYS A 16 -14.77 26.09 5.97
N ILE A 17 -15.67 25.14 5.88
CA ILE A 17 -17.12 25.36 5.78
C ILE A 17 -17.89 24.83 6.99
N GLY A 18 -17.18 24.57 8.12
CA GLY A 18 -17.79 24.22 9.39
C GLY A 18 -18.25 22.77 9.51
N ILE A 19 -17.80 21.85 8.64
CA ILE A 19 -18.10 20.43 8.71
C ILE A 19 -16.81 19.58 8.75
N LEU A 20 -16.95 18.29 8.89
CA LEU A 20 -15.83 17.35 8.89
C LEU A 20 -15.84 16.46 7.63
N PRO A 21 -14.70 15.81 7.26
CA PRO A 21 -14.64 14.84 6.17
C PRO A 21 -15.56 13.63 6.43
N GLY A 22 -16.79 13.67 5.89
CA GLY A 22 -17.86 12.69 6.19
C GLY A 22 -17.75 11.36 5.45
N ALA A 23 -16.90 11.27 4.42
CA ALA A 23 -16.71 10.06 3.62
C ALA A 23 -15.56 9.15 4.10
N GLY A 24 -15.22 9.22 5.38
CA GLY A 24 -14.18 8.40 6.01
C GLY A 24 -12.77 8.99 5.94
N GLY A 25 -12.62 10.27 5.58
CA GLY A 25 -11.32 10.95 5.51
C GLY A 25 -10.60 10.97 6.84
N THR A 26 -11.30 11.28 7.95
CA THR A 26 -10.73 11.28 9.29
C THR A 26 -10.16 9.92 9.70
N GLN A 27 -10.80 8.83 9.29
CA GLN A 27 -10.40 7.47 9.67
C GLN A 27 -9.31 6.90 8.75
N ARG A 28 -9.51 7.01 7.44
CA ARG A 28 -8.59 6.40 6.46
C ARG A 28 -7.28 7.17 6.36
N LEU A 29 -7.34 8.52 6.36
CA LEU A 29 -6.11 9.32 6.29
C LEU A 29 -5.25 9.12 7.53
N THR A 30 -5.86 9.14 8.73
CA THR A 30 -5.15 8.92 9.99
C THR A 30 -4.43 7.56 10.03
N ARG A 31 -5.07 6.49 9.55
CA ARG A 31 -4.44 5.16 9.45
C ARG A 31 -3.33 5.10 8.43
N LEU A 32 -3.39 5.96 7.43
CA LEU A 32 -2.43 5.97 6.34
C LEU A 32 -1.15 6.74 6.66
N ILE A 33 -1.27 7.94 7.26
CA ILE A 33 -0.15 8.88 7.46
C ILE A 33 0.12 9.23 8.93
N GLY A 34 -0.61 8.61 9.84
CA GLY A 34 -0.51 8.87 11.26
C GLY A 34 -1.30 10.09 11.73
N GLN A 35 -1.58 10.12 13.04
CA GLN A 35 -2.49 11.09 13.65
C GLN A 35 -2.01 12.54 13.50
N ALA A 36 -0.73 12.82 13.74
CA ALA A 36 -0.21 14.18 13.74
C ALA A 36 -0.37 14.85 12.37
N ARG A 37 0.03 14.15 11.30
CA ARG A 37 -0.07 14.67 9.93
C ARG A 37 -1.52 14.74 9.44
N ALA A 38 -2.35 13.77 9.81
CA ALA A 38 -3.77 13.81 9.47
C ALA A 38 -4.47 15.01 10.14
N LEU A 39 -4.21 15.28 11.42
CA LEU A 39 -4.75 16.46 12.12
C LEU A 39 -4.30 17.75 11.44
N GLU A 40 -3.01 17.91 11.15
CA GLU A 40 -2.48 19.09 10.46
C GLU A 40 -3.22 19.35 9.15
N LEU A 41 -3.29 18.35 8.27
CA LEU A 41 -3.90 18.50 6.95
C LEU A 41 -5.41 18.78 7.02
N ILE A 42 -6.13 18.09 7.90
CA ILE A 42 -7.57 18.22 8.03
C ILE A 42 -7.94 19.56 8.69
N LEU A 43 -7.31 19.90 9.83
CA LEU A 43 -7.65 21.10 10.57
C LEU A 43 -7.26 22.39 9.85
N MET A 44 -6.18 22.38 9.10
CA MET A 44 -5.78 23.50 8.27
C MET A 44 -6.46 23.52 6.89
N GLY A 45 -7.11 22.42 6.50
CA GLY A 45 -7.72 22.24 5.18
C GLY A 45 -6.71 22.49 4.07
N GLN A 46 -5.49 21.94 4.23
CA GLN A 46 -4.39 22.14 3.30
C GLN A 46 -4.58 21.31 2.03
N VAL A 47 -4.10 21.86 0.92
CA VAL A 47 -3.94 21.15 -0.34
C VAL A 47 -2.54 20.57 -0.40
N VAL A 48 -2.44 19.28 -0.69
CA VAL A 48 -1.18 18.53 -0.78
C VAL A 48 -0.90 18.21 -2.24
N GLY A 49 0.26 18.61 -2.73
CA GLY A 49 0.76 18.24 -4.06
C GLY A 49 1.21 16.76 -4.08
N PRO A 50 1.40 16.18 -5.28
CA PRO A 50 1.62 14.74 -5.42
C PRO A 50 2.96 14.26 -4.87
N GLN A 51 4.00 15.10 -4.91
CA GLN A 51 5.31 14.77 -4.34
C GLN A 51 5.24 14.69 -2.81
N ASP A 52 4.56 15.67 -2.18
CA ASP A 52 4.33 15.66 -0.74
C ASP A 52 3.42 14.50 -0.34
N ALA A 53 2.39 14.23 -1.13
CA ALA A 53 1.51 13.09 -0.94
C ALA A 53 2.28 11.75 -0.99
N ALA A 54 3.27 11.62 -1.86
CA ALA A 54 4.14 10.46 -1.93
C ALA A 54 5.06 10.37 -0.70
N ARG A 55 5.67 11.47 -0.29
CA ARG A 55 6.51 11.52 0.93
C ARG A 55 5.74 11.19 2.21
N LEU A 56 4.48 11.58 2.28
CA LEU A 56 3.58 11.27 3.40
C LEU A 56 2.97 9.86 3.32
N GLY A 57 3.15 9.12 2.24
CA GLY A 57 2.53 7.81 2.04
C GLY A 57 1.04 7.89 1.66
N MET A 58 0.52 9.06 1.29
CA MET A 58 -0.85 9.21 0.78
C MET A 58 -1.01 8.56 -0.59
N VAL A 59 0.03 8.60 -1.42
CA VAL A 59 0.14 7.88 -2.70
C VAL A 59 1.44 7.08 -2.73
N ASN A 60 1.48 6.05 -3.56
CA ASN A 60 2.65 5.18 -3.70
C ASN A 60 3.69 5.74 -4.66
N ALA A 61 3.23 6.52 -5.66
CA ALA A 61 4.11 7.16 -6.63
C ALA A 61 3.46 8.40 -7.24
N CYS A 62 4.31 9.34 -7.68
CA CYS A 62 3.95 10.41 -8.60
C CYS A 62 4.71 10.15 -9.92
N VAL A 63 4.00 10.07 -11.04
CA VAL A 63 4.59 9.70 -12.32
C VAL A 63 4.40 10.79 -13.38
N ASN A 64 5.45 11.08 -14.14
CA ASN A 64 5.46 12.06 -15.23
C ASN A 64 5.01 11.48 -16.58
N VAL A 65 4.38 10.31 -16.54
CA VAL A 65 3.84 9.60 -17.71
C VAL A 65 2.33 9.37 -17.51
N PRO A 66 1.58 8.96 -18.53
CA PRO A 66 0.18 8.63 -18.36
C PRO A 66 -0.03 7.60 -17.25
N VAL A 67 -0.92 7.89 -16.28
CA VAL A 67 -1.11 7.09 -15.06
C VAL A 67 -1.57 5.67 -15.38
N LEU A 68 -2.45 5.49 -16.37
CA LEU A 68 -3.00 4.16 -16.66
C LEU A 68 -1.92 3.17 -17.12
N PRO A 69 -1.05 3.47 -18.09
CA PRO A 69 0.07 2.59 -18.42
C PRO A 69 1.00 2.29 -17.24
N ALA A 70 1.33 3.28 -16.41
CA ALA A 70 2.13 3.07 -15.21
C ALA A 70 1.44 2.14 -14.21
N ALA A 71 0.14 2.34 -13.96
CA ALA A 71 -0.65 1.47 -13.10
C ALA A 71 -0.76 0.03 -13.63
N LEU A 72 -0.92 -0.14 -14.94
CA LEU A 72 -0.96 -1.46 -15.57
C LEU A 72 0.40 -2.18 -15.47
N ALA A 73 1.52 -1.45 -15.61
CA ALA A 73 2.85 -2.02 -15.41
C ALA A 73 3.05 -2.51 -13.96
N TRP A 74 2.60 -1.74 -12.96
CA TRP A 74 2.60 -2.18 -11.56
C TRP A 74 1.73 -3.42 -11.35
N ALA A 75 0.52 -3.40 -11.90
CA ALA A 75 -0.42 -4.53 -11.81
C ALA A 75 0.17 -5.81 -12.44
N ALA A 76 0.83 -5.69 -13.59
CA ALA A 76 1.49 -6.82 -14.25
C ALA A 76 2.62 -7.41 -13.40
N ARG A 77 3.45 -6.57 -12.77
CA ARG A 77 4.50 -7.03 -11.84
C ARG A 77 3.92 -7.79 -10.64
N ILE A 78 2.80 -7.32 -10.09
CA ILE A 78 2.12 -7.99 -8.98
C ILE A 78 1.48 -9.30 -9.47
N ALA A 79 0.84 -9.29 -10.62
CA ALA A 79 0.17 -10.47 -11.19
C ALA A 79 1.16 -11.59 -11.57
N ALA A 80 2.43 -11.27 -11.75
CA ALA A 80 3.48 -12.26 -11.98
C ALA A 80 3.91 -13.03 -10.71
N GLN A 81 3.44 -12.62 -9.53
CA GLN A 81 3.75 -13.30 -8.27
C GLN A 81 2.72 -14.40 -7.96
N SER A 82 3.02 -15.28 -6.99
CA SER A 82 2.10 -16.31 -6.54
C SER A 82 0.74 -15.73 -6.12
N PRO A 83 -0.38 -16.11 -6.77
CA PRO A 83 -1.72 -15.59 -6.42
C PRO A 83 -2.11 -15.88 -4.96
N LYS A 84 -1.73 -17.05 -4.44
CA LYS A 84 -2.02 -17.45 -3.06
C LYS A 84 -1.25 -16.59 -2.07
N ALA A 85 0.04 -16.34 -2.32
CA ALA A 85 0.86 -15.47 -1.49
C ALA A 85 0.31 -14.02 -1.47
N ILE A 86 -0.03 -13.48 -2.65
CA ILE A 86 -0.65 -12.13 -2.76
C ILE A 86 -1.97 -12.06 -1.97
N ALA A 87 -2.82 -13.08 -2.07
CA ALA A 87 -4.09 -13.11 -1.35
C ALA A 87 -3.87 -13.07 0.17
N HIS A 88 -2.93 -13.85 0.69
CA HIS A 88 -2.59 -13.88 2.11
C HIS A 88 -1.98 -12.54 2.59
N VAL A 89 -1.01 -12.00 1.86
CA VAL A 89 -0.42 -10.69 2.18
C VAL A 89 -1.48 -9.59 2.20
N LYS A 90 -2.35 -9.53 1.19
CA LYS A 90 -3.44 -8.52 1.15
C LYS A 90 -4.40 -8.65 2.32
N ARG A 91 -4.72 -9.88 2.73
CA ARG A 91 -5.58 -10.14 3.89
C ARG A 91 -4.91 -9.65 5.17
N LEU A 92 -3.68 -10.08 5.44
CA LEU A 92 -2.94 -9.75 6.67
C LEU A 92 -2.71 -8.24 6.81
N VAL A 93 -2.22 -7.59 5.75
CA VAL A 93 -1.95 -6.14 5.77
C VAL A 93 -3.22 -5.32 5.98
N ARG A 94 -4.35 -5.70 5.37
CA ARG A 94 -5.63 -5.00 5.59
C ARG A 94 -6.14 -5.13 7.02
N GLN A 95 -5.93 -6.27 7.65
CA GLN A 95 -6.38 -6.58 9.00
C GLN A 95 -5.42 -6.10 10.10
N ALA A 96 -4.21 -5.65 9.74
CA ALA A 96 -3.15 -5.31 10.70
C ALA A 96 -3.55 -4.23 11.73
N HIS A 97 -4.45 -3.31 11.38
CA HIS A 97 -4.96 -2.27 12.28
C HIS A 97 -6.30 -2.62 12.96
N GLU A 98 -6.83 -3.82 12.71
CA GLU A 98 -8.17 -4.23 13.16
C GLU A 98 -8.12 -5.27 14.26
N MET A 99 -6.92 -5.80 14.55
CA MET A 99 -6.72 -6.84 15.57
C MET A 99 -5.47 -6.59 16.42
N PRO A 100 -5.39 -7.18 17.62
CA PRO A 100 -4.17 -7.18 18.43
C PRO A 100 -2.99 -7.83 17.68
N LEU A 101 -1.78 -7.29 17.87
CA LEU A 101 -0.56 -7.75 17.20
C LEU A 101 -0.34 -9.27 17.37
N GLU A 102 -0.51 -9.78 18.58
CA GLU A 102 -0.32 -11.20 18.86
C GLU A 102 -1.24 -12.10 18.03
N GLN A 103 -2.50 -11.71 17.89
CA GLN A 103 -3.46 -12.42 17.04
C GLN A 103 -3.06 -12.33 15.56
N GLY A 104 -2.64 -11.16 15.10
CA GLY A 104 -2.13 -10.97 13.74
C GLY A 104 -0.95 -11.88 13.43
N LEU A 105 0.03 -11.94 14.34
CA LEU A 105 1.22 -12.79 14.20
C LEU A 105 0.87 -14.29 14.22
N ALA A 106 -0.13 -14.72 14.98
CA ALA A 106 -0.58 -16.11 14.99
C ALA A 106 -1.20 -16.52 13.64
N ILE A 107 -2.03 -15.65 13.06
CA ILE A 107 -2.63 -15.86 11.73
C ILE A 107 -1.54 -15.85 10.65
N GLU A 108 -0.61 -14.89 10.70
CA GLU A 108 0.52 -14.80 9.78
C GLU A 108 1.33 -16.10 9.75
N ARG A 109 1.68 -16.63 10.92
CA ARG A 109 2.40 -17.91 11.03
C ARG A 109 1.65 -19.06 10.38
N THR A 110 0.35 -19.14 10.61
CA THR A 110 -0.51 -20.19 10.02
C THR A 110 -0.49 -20.10 8.49
N LEU A 111 -0.70 -18.91 7.94
CA LEU A 111 -0.72 -18.69 6.49
C LEU A 111 0.67 -18.85 5.86
N PHE A 112 1.73 -18.50 6.59
CA PHE A 112 3.12 -18.75 6.16
C PHE A 112 3.38 -20.27 6.03
N CYS A 113 3.02 -21.05 7.05
CA CYS A 113 3.18 -22.50 6.99
C CYS A 113 2.37 -23.13 5.84
N ASP A 114 1.15 -22.62 5.57
CA ASP A 114 0.33 -23.08 4.45
C ASP A 114 1.00 -22.81 3.08
N LEU A 115 1.70 -21.68 2.94
CA LEU A 115 2.48 -21.37 1.73
C LEU A 115 3.73 -22.24 1.61
N MET A 116 4.44 -22.47 2.72
CA MET A 116 5.68 -23.25 2.74
C MET A 116 5.49 -24.71 2.28
N VAL A 117 4.32 -25.29 2.53
CA VAL A 117 3.99 -26.67 2.12
C VAL A 117 3.18 -26.75 0.82
N SER A 118 2.87 -25.62 0.19
CA SER A 118 2.16 -25.60 -1.09
C SER A 118 3.10 -25.98 -2.25
N GLU A 119 2.53 -26.58 -3.29
CA GLU A 119 3.31 -26.96 -4.50
C GLU A 119 4.05 -25.75 -5.08
N ASP A 120 3.36 -24.61 -5.25
CA ASP A 120 3.96 -23.38 -5.74
C ASP A 120 5.09 -22.87 -4.83
N GLY A 121 4.85 -22.89 -3.50
CA GLY A 121 5.85 -22.44 -2.53
C GLY A 121 7.13 -23.28 -2.57
N ILE A 122 6.97 -24.59 -2.61
CA ILE A 122 8.09 -25.54 -2.71
C ILE A 122 8.87 -25.32 -4.03
N ALA A 123 8.16 -25.20 -5.16
CA ALA A 123 8.77 -24.97 -6.45
C ALA A 123 9.58 -23.65 -6.50
N LEU A 124 9.00 -22.55 -6.02
CA LEU A 124 9.67 -21.25 -6.00
C LEU A 124 10.86 -21.20 -5.04
N MET A 125 10.79 -21.86 -3.87
CA MET A 125 11.94 -22.01 -2.97
C MET A 125 13.08 -22.82 -3.61
N HIS A 126 12.74 -23.85 -4.37
CA HIS A 126 13.71 -24.63 -5.09
C HIS A 126 14.43 -23.80 -6.18
N GLU A 127 13.67 -23.02 -6.97
CA GLU A 127 14.24 -22.09 -7.95
C GLU A 127 15.17 -21.04 -7.32
N MET A 128 14.77 -20.49 -6.17
CA MET A 128 15.57 -19.53 -5.40
C MET A 128 16.89 -20.19 -4.92
N ASN A 129 16.83 -21.38 -4.35
CA ASN A 129 18.01 -22.10 -3.86
C ASN A 129 18.97 -22.50 -4.97
N GLN A 130 18.48 -22.64 -6.19
CA GLN A 130 19.31 -22.91 -7.38
C GLN A 130 19.83 -21.64 -8.05
N GLY A 131 19.57 -20.45 -7.48
CA GLY A 131 19.99 -19.15 -8.02
C GLY A 131 19.26 -18.74 -9.31
N ARG A 132 18.18 -19.45 -9.69
CA ARG A 132 17.37 -19.12 -10.87
C ARG A 132 16.33 -18.04 -10.59
N LEU A 133 15.91 -17.89 -9.34
CA LEU A 133 15.05 -16.81 -8.89
C LEU A 133 15.89 -15.82 -8.09
N GLN A 134 16.07 -14.61 -8.61
CA GLN A 134 16.74 -13.53 -7.89
C GLN A 134 15.69 -12.65 -7.22
N ILE A 135 15.84 -12.44 -5.90
CA ILE A 135 15.05 -11.45 -5.16
C ILE A 135 15.73 -10.10 -5.37
N THR A 136 15.60 -9.55 -6.57
CA THR A 136 16.05 -8.19 -6.88
C THR A 136 14.83 -7.27 -6.91
N GLY A 137 14.70 -6.45 -5.89
CA GLY A 137 13.68 -5.40 -5.81
C GLY A 137 14.36 -4.06 -5.62
N GLU A 138 14.72 -3.39 -6.69
CA GLU A 138 14.89 -1.95 -6.60
C GLU A 138 13.50 -1.34 -6.40
N LEU A 139 13.33 -0.60 -5.31
CA LEU A 139 12.27 0.38 -5.20
C LEU A 139 12.64 1.48 -6.20
N SER A 140 12.30 1.26 -7.49
CA SER A 140 12.47 2.28 -8.50
C SER A 140 11.47 3.40 -8.21
N GLY A 141 11.95 4.36 -7.46
CA GLY A 141 11.37 5.67 -7.32
C GLY A 141 12.23 6.66 -8.11
N ASP A 142 12.17 6.61 -9.43
CA ASP A 142 12.57 7.69 -10.32
C ASP A 142 11.38 8.08 -11.19
#